data_c623060f5b52351b1148a423602272ca
#
_entry.id   c623060f5b52351b1148a423602272ca
#
_cell.length_a   1.000
_cell.length_b   1.000
_cell.length_c   1.000
_cell.angle_alpha   90.00
_cell.angle_beta   90.00
_cell.angle_gamma   90.00
#
_symmetry.space_group_name_H-M   'P 1'
#
loop_
_entity.id
_entity.type
_entity.pdbx_description
1 polymer ?
#
loop_
_entity_poly.entity_id
_entity_poly.type
_entity_poly.pdbx_seq_one_letter_code
_entity_poly.pdbx_strand_id
1 'polypeptide(L)'
;MLLIVAGAAVATPVSSKELSTVPYDVKVGGKELSLNVVKEQYHEGEYYWGRFDCKGKVKLVITTQFDLNDVKVLANKDIDWSVKDNRLIIKSDGPFKAVIEPNSRIKPLLLFADEPEARRPVGDQVRYFAPGVHNVGVLTVTDDQVIYLDEGAVVNGAIHATGKNIMICGHGVLSGASYPRLEGPCESLLLADRCTGLIVRDVTFTAPWWWTVYLVNCDDVLIDNIKILNSNMINDDAIDIANSRNVVVRNSFIRCQDDVIAVKGMDQNGLPCESILSSISMF
;
A
#
# COMPACT_ATOMS: atom_id res chain seq x y z
N MET A 1 35.94 15.57 16.23
CA MET A 1 34.81 15.87 15.36
C MET A 1 34.56 14.63 14.50
N LEU A 2 33.67 13.74 14.97
CA LEU A 2 33.40 12.43 14.35
C LEU A 2 32.13 12.59 13.52
N LEU A 3 32.27 12.47 12.22
CA LEU A 3 31.15 12.55 11.27
C LEU A 3 30.49 11.16 11.25
N ILE A 4 29.33 11.03 11.86
CA ILE A 4 28.48 9.83 11.72
C ILE A 4 27.62 10.03 10.48
N VAL A 5 27.95 9.33 9.41
CA VAL A 5 27.08 9.22 8.24
C VAL A 5 26.04 8.16 8.53
N ALA A 6 24.81 8.57 8.86
CA ALA A 6 23.66 7.67 8.96
C ALA A 6 23.28 7.20 7.54
N GLY A 7 23.52 5.94 7.25
CA GLY A 7 23.09 5.32 6.00
C GLY A 7 21.57 5.15 6.00
N ALA A 8 20.87 5.89 5.15
CA ALA A 8 19.45 5.71 4.89
C ALA A 8 19.22 4.35 4.20
N ALA A 9 18.44 3.48 4.84
CA ALA A 9 17.96 2.25 4.20
C ALA A 9 16.86 2.62 3.19
N VAL A 10 17.25 2.82 1.96
CA VAL A 10 16.35 3.03 0.83
C VAL A 10 15.72 1.68 0.48
N ALA A 11 14.38 1.61 0.41
CA ALA A 11 13.71 0.52 -0.28
C ALA A 11 14.01 0.65 -1.78
N THR A 12 15.15 0.13 -2.21
CA THR A 12 15.51 0.05 -3.63
C THR A 12 14.71 -1.07 -4.30
N PRO A 13 14.22 -0.91 -5.52
CA PRO A 13 13.83 -2.06 -6.32
C PRO A 13 15.06 -2.97 -6.42
N VAL A 14 14.90 -4.22 -5.98
CA VAL A 14 15.97 -5.20 -5.90
C VAL A 14 16.58 -5.38 -7.29
N SER A 15 17.85 -5.06 -7.44
CA SER A 15 18.56 -5.28 -8.70
C SER A 15 18.67 -6.80 -8.96
N SER A 16 18.80 -7.20 -10.21
CA SER A 16 18.85 -8.62 -10.63
C SER A 16 19.89 -9.49 -9.88
N LYS A 17 20.81 -8.90 -9.14
CA LYS A 17 21.81 -9.61 -8.30
C LYS A 17 21.32 -9.92 -6.88
N GLU A 18 20.32 -9.18 -6.37
CA GLU A 18 19.71 -9.43 -5.04
C GLU A 18 18.52 -10.40 -5.12
N LEU A 19 18.04 -10.73 -6.33
CA LEU A 19 17.00 -11.74 -6.58
C LEU A 19 17.34 -13.15 -6.06
N SER A 20 18.61 -13.43 -5.75
CA SER A 20 19.03 -14.72 -5.17
C SER A 20 18.51 -14.93 -3.72
N THR A 21 17.97 -13.92 -3.08
CA THR A 21 17.44 -13.99 -1.70
C THR A 21 15.91 -14.00 -1.63
N VAL A 22 15.21 -13.64 -2.72
CA VAL A 22 13.75 -13.69 -2.80
C VAL A 22 13.31 -15.14 -3.00
N PRO A 23 12.51 -15.73 -2.10
CA PRO A 23 12.18 -17.15 -2.16
C PRO A 23 11.11 -17.50 -3.20
N TYR A 24 10.69 -16.54 -4.01
CA TYR A 24 9.65 -16.68 -5.03
C TYR A 24 10.13 -16.20 -6.40
N ASP A 25 9.78 -16.96 -7.43
CA ASP A 25 9.79 -16.56 -8.83
C ASP A 25 8.33 -16.57 -9.32
N VAL A 26 7.83 -15.42 -9.73
CA VAL A 26 6.44 -15.25 -10.16
C VAL A 26 6.41 -14.86 -11.63
N LYS A 27 5.66 -15.62 -12.44
CA LYS A 27 5.40 -15.31 -13.85
C LYS A 27 3.94 -15.06 -14.10
N VAL A 28 3.63 -13.90 -14.67
CA VAL A 28 2.29 -13.48 -15.08
C VAL A 28 2.21 -13.54 -16.60
N GLY A 29 1.38 -14.42 -17.15
CA GLY A 29 1.30 -14.62 -18.60
C GLY A 29 2.65 -14.96 -19.25
N GLY A 30 3.56 -15.61 -18.50
CA GLY A 30 4.91 -15.99 -18.96
C GLY A 30 5.98 -14.91 -18.76
N LYS A 31 5.64 -13.70 -18.33
CA LYS A 31 6.60 -12.62 -18.02
C LYS A 31 6.90 -12.58 -16.53
N GLU A 32 8.14 -12.32 -16.16
CA GLU A 32 8.55 -12.18 -14.76
C GLU A 32 7.86 -10.98 -14.12
N LEU A 33 7.40 -11.17 -12.88
CA LEU A 33 6.86 -10.13 -12.01
C LEU A 33 7.93 -9.74 -10.98
N SER A 34 8.30 -8.47 -10.96
CA SER A 34 9.17 -7.93 -9.91
C SER A 34 8.45 -7.95 -8.56
N LEU A 35 9.13 -8.47 -7.55
CA LEU A 35 8.62 -8.52 -6.18
C LEU A 35 9.34 -7.51 -5.31
N ASN A 36 8.58 -6.92 -4.40
CA ASN A 36 9.08 -6.07 -3.33
C ASN A 36 9.11 -6.88 -2.03
N VAL A 37 10.00 -6.50 -1.12
CA VAL A 37 10.10 -7.09 0.21
C VAL A 37 9.78 -6.06 1.28
N VAL A 38 9.01 -6.46 2.28
CA VAL A 38 8.83 -5.71 3.52
C VAL A 38 9.43 -6.53 4.66
N LYS A 39 10.39 -5.95 5.36
CA LYS A 39 10.96 -6.53 6.57
C LYS A 39 10.17 -6.06 7.79
N GLU A 40 9.74 -7.00 8.59
CA GLU A 40 9.03 -6.68 9.83
C GLU A 40 10.01 -6.18 10.89
N GLN A 41 9.66 -5.12 11.60
CA GLN A 41 10.57 -4.47 12.54
C GLN A 41 10.64 -5.17 13.91
N TYR A 42 9.53 -5.78 14.35
CA TYR A 42 9.41 -6.38 15.69
C TYR A 42 9.43 -7.91 15.72
N HIS A 43 9.30 -8.53 14.57
CA HIS A 43 9.40 -9.98 14.41
C HIS A 43 10.45 -10.26 13.35
N GLU A 44 11.24 -11.31 13.54
CA GLU A 44 12.16 -11.78 12.50
C GLU A 44 11.38 -12.36 11.32
N GLY A 45 10.63 -11.50 10.64
CA GLY A 45 9.76 -11.84 9.53
C GLY A 45 9.99 -10.93 8.33
N GLU A 46 9.55 -11.39 7.21
CA GLU A 46 9.48 -10.61 5.98
C GLU A 46 8.33 -11.16 5.13
N TYR A 47 7.74 -10.31 4.33
CA TYR A 47 6.77 -10.73 3.32
C TYR A 47 7.08 -10.07 1.98
N TYR A 48 6.56 -10.69 0.94
CA TYR A 48 6.83 -10.28 -0.43
C TYR A 48 5.53 -9.85 -1.08
N TRP A 49 5.61 -8.87 -1.97
CA TRP A 49 4.44 -8.46 -2.71
C TRP A 49 4.78 -8.05 -4.14
N GLY A 50 3.82 -8.25 -5.03
CA GLY A 50 3.89 -7.80 -6.41
C GLY A 50 2.54 -7.32 -6.89
N ARG A 51 2.58 -6.31 -7.76
CA ARG A 51 1.41 -5.72 -8.39
C ARG A 51 1.56 -5.81 -9.91
N PHE A 52 0.48 -6.07 -10.61
CA PHE A 52 0.45 -6.09 -12.06
C PHE A 52 -0.94 -5.74 -12.59
N ASP A 53 -0.99 -5.24 -13.84
CA ASP A 53 -2.23 -4.97 -14.54
C ASP A 53 -2.90 -6.26 -14.98
N CYS A 54 -4.20 -6.39 -14.73
CA CYS A 54 -5.01 -7.54 -15.10
C CYS A 54 -6.28 -7.11 -15.81
N LYS A 55 -6.31 -7.32 -17.13
CA LYS A 55 -7.52 -7.13 -17.95
C LYS A 55 -8.04 -8.46 -18.47
N GLY A 56 -9.00 -9.05 -17.75
CA GLY A 56 -9.59 -10.34 -18.12
C GLY A 56 -8.73 -11.53 -17.66
N LYS A 57 -8.73 -12.61 -18.43
CA LYS A 57 -8.11 -13.87 -18.00
C LYS A 57 -6.60 -13.79 -17.85
N VAL A 58 -6.10 -14.26 -16.72
CA VAL A 58 -4.68 -14.31 -16.42
C VAL A 58 -4.29 -15.66 -15.84
N LYS A 59 -3.07 -16.10 -16.13
CA LYS A 59 -2.44 -17.26 -15.53
C LYS A 59 -1.12 -16.85 -14.88
N LEU A 60 -0.96 -17.21 -13.61
CA LEU A 60 0.29 -17.05 -12.87
C LEU A 60 0.93 -18.42 -12.65
N VAL A 61 2.25 -18.45 -12.68
CA VAL A 61 3.06 -19.59 -12.25
C VAL A 61 4.02 -19.08 -11.19
N ILE A 62 3.92 -19.63 -9.99
CA ILE A 62 4.74 -19.28 -8.85
C ILE A 62 5.64 -20.47 -8.53
N THR A 63 6.94 -20.26 -8.62
CA THR A 63 7.95 -21.20 -8.18
C THR A 63 8.54 -20.70 -6.87
N THR A 64 8.73 -21.59 -5.92
CA THR A 64 9.28 -21.23 -4.61
C THR A 64 10.17 -22.35 -4.10
N GLN A 65 11.08 -22.00 -3.18
CA GLN A 65 11.91 -22.98 -2.44
C GLN A 65 11.14 -23.63 -1.28
N PHE A 66 9.95 -23.12 -0.94
CA PHE A 66 9.11 -23.70 0.11
C PHE A 66 8.36 -24.93 -0.40
N ASP A 67 8.06 -25.84 0.51
CA ASP A 67 7.13 -26.94 0.24
C ASP A 67 5.71 -26.37 0.11
N LEU A 68 4.99 -26.81 -0.90
CA LEU A 68 3.63 -26.38 -1.22
C LEU A 68 2.55 -27.41 -0.85
N ASN A 69 2.89 -28.49 -0.12
CA ASN A 69 1.91 -29.52 0.25
C ASN A 69 0.73 -28.97 1.07
N ASP A 70 1.01 -28.00 1.97
CA ASP A 70 0.01 -27.37 2.83
C ASP A 70 -0.21 -25.89 2.48
N VAL A 71 0.03 -25.51 1.22
CA VAL A 71 -0.13 -24.13 0.77
C VAL A 71 -1.58 -23.66 0.96
N LYS A 72 -1.71 -22.45 1.50
CA LYS A 72 -2.99 -21.72 1.55
C LYS A 72 -2.97 -20.60 0.53
N VAL A 73 -4.06 -20.50 -0.22
CA VAL A 73 -4.30 -19.39 -1.15
C VAL A 73 -5.60 -18.72 -0.71
N LEU A 74 -5.48 -17.54 -0.13
CA LEU A 74 -6.60 -16.72 0.32
C LEU A 74 -6.79 -15.60 -0.69
N ALA A 75 -7.99 -15.43 -1.21
CA ALA A 75 -8.27 -14.41 -2.21
C ALA A 75 -9.61 -13.72 -1.96
N ASN A 76 -9.73 -12.46 -2.40
CA ASN A 76 -10.95 -11.65 -2.25
C ASN A 76 -12.07 -12.05 -3.21
N LYS A 77 -11.85 -13.00 -4.08
CA LYS A 77 -12.82 -13.63 -4.99
C LYS A 77 -12.42 -15.08 -5.26
N ASP A 78 -13.33 -15.83 -5.83
CA ASP A 78 -13.01 -17.20 -6.26
C ASP A 78 -11.98 -17.16 -7.40
N ILE A 79 -10.89 -17.88 -7.22
CA ILE A 79 -9.84 -18.07 -8.21
C ILE A 79 -9.48 -19.55 -8.31
N ASP A 80 -9.18 -20.04 -9.50
CA ASP A 80 -8.71 -21.40 -9.69
C ASP A 80 -7.22 -21.50 -9.34
N TRP A 81 -6.85 -22.46 -8.51
CA TRP A 81 -5.45 -22.73 -8.25
C TRP A 81 -5.15 -24.24 -8.10
N SER A 82 -3.91 -24.61 -8.37
CA SER A 82 -3.43 -25.98 -8.21
C SER A 82 -1.93 -26.01 -8.00
N VAL A 83 -1.44 -27.05 -7.35
CA VAL A 83 0.01 -27.32 -7.23
C VAL A 83 0.38 -28.45 -8.19
N LYS A 84 1.39 -28.23 -9.00
CA LYS A 84 1.96 -29.23 -9.92
C LYS A 84 3.48 -29.07 -9.99
N ASP A 85 4.21 -30.16 -9.78
CA ASP A 85 5.68 -30.21 -9.82
C ASP A 85 6.33 -29.11 -8.92
N ASN A 86 5.85 -28.98 -7.69
CA ASN A 86 6.20 -27.93 -6.71
C ASN A 86 6.08 -26.51 -7.25
N ARG A 87 5.11 -26.27 -8.13
CA ARG A 87 4.73 -24.93 -8.61
C ARG A 87 3.28 -24.67 -8.32
N LEU A 88 2.98 -23.49 -7.77
CA LEU A 88 1.61 -23.03 -7.62
C LEU A 88 1.17 -22.35 -8.92
N ILE A 89 0.08 -22.81 -9.48
CA ILE A 89 -0.55 -22.25 -10.68
C ILE A 89 -1.85 -21.59 -10.26
N ILE A 90 -1.99 -20.30 -10.53
CA ILE A 90 -3.21 -19.54 -10.28
C ILE A 90 -3.81 -19.11 -11.61
N LYS A 91 -5.14 -19.18 -11.73
CA LYS A 91 -5.91 -18.66 -12.86
C LYS A 91 -7.04 -17.79 -12.35
N SER A 92 -7.24 -16.65 -12.97
CA SER A 92 -8.34 -15.73 -12.70
C SER A 92 -8.90 -15.18 -14.00
N ASP A 93 -10.16 -14.81 -14.00
CA ASP A 93 -10.85 -14.16 -15.12
C ASP A 93 -10.98 -12.63 -14.95
N GLY A 94 -10.17 -12.05 -14.08
CA GLY A 94 -10.13 -10.61 -13.83
C GLY A 94 -9.30 -10.26 -12.61
N PRO A 95 -9.30 -9.00 -12.20
CA PRO A 95 -8.56 -8.49 -11.05
C PRO A 95 -8.85 -9.27 -9.76
N PHE A 96 -7.84 -9.41 -8.91
CA PHE A 96 -7.94 -10.06 -7.61
C PHE A 96 -6.82 -9.61 -6.67
N LYS A 97 -7.03 -9.83 -5.38
CA LYS A 97 -5.99 -9.73 -4.35
C LYS A 97 -5.85 -11.09 -3.69
N ALA A 98 -4.62 -11.55 -3.51
CA ALA A 98 -4.39 -12.85 -2.90
C ALA A 98 -3.21 -12.84 -1.93
N VAL A 99 -3.32 -13.66 -0.88
CA VAL A 99 -2.26 -14.00 0.04
C VAL A 99 -1.92 -15.48 -0.18
N ILE A 100 -0.66 -15.77 -0.42
CA ILE A 100 -0.13 -17.12 -0.56
C ILE A 100 0.75 -17.42 0.65
N GLU A 101 0.35 -18.40 1.45
CA GLU A 101 1.10 -18.91 2.59
C GLU A 101 1.57 -20.34 2.24
N PRO A 102 2.86 -20.56 1.94
CA PRO A 102 3.32 -21.87 1.47
C PRO A 102 3.06 -23.00 2.47
N ASN A 103 3.62 -22.90 3.68
CA ASN A 103 3.42 -23.89 4.75
C ASN A 103 3.31 -23.24 6.13
N SER A 104 3.37 -21.94 6.20
CA SER A 104 3.20 -21.15 7.43
C SER A 104 2.91 -19.70 7.06
N ARG A 105 2.53 -18.88 8.04
CA ARG A 105 2.39 -17.42 7.86
C ARG A 105 3.74 -16.69 7.77
N ILE A 106 4.84 -17.42 7.86
CA ILE A 106 6.19 -16.89 7.72
C ILE A 106 6.46 -16.68 6.24
N LYS A 107 6.90 -15.48 5.87
CA LYS A 107 7.25 -15.10 4.49
C LYS A 107 6.12 -15.26 3.45
N PRO A 108 4.90 -14.78 3.70
CA PRO A 108 3.83 -14.87 2.71
C PRO A 108 4.13 -14.02 1.47
N LEU A 109 3.50 -14.41 0.36
CA LEU A 109 3.51 -13.65 -0.88
C LEU A 109 2.14 -13.02 -1.10
N LEU A 110 2.12 -11.70 -1.29
CA LEU A 110 0.92 -10.92 -1.56
C LEU A 110 0.89 -10.55 -3.05
N LEU A 111 -0.21 -10.82 -3.73
CA LEU A 111 -0.38 -10.52 -5.15
C LEU A 111 -1.57 -9.61 -5.37
N PHE A 112 -1.33 -8.53 -6.10
CA PHE A 112 -2.33 -7.52 -6.45
C PHE A 112 -2.46 -7.45 -7.98
N ALA A 113 -3.49 -8.09 -8.49
CA ALA A 113 -3.92 -7.97 -9.89
C ALA A 113 -4.95 -6.86 -9.97
N ASP A 114 -4.54 -5.67 -10.35
CA ASP A 114 -5.41 -4.50 -10.44
C ASP A 114 -5.92 -4.30 -11.88
N GLU A 115 -7.04 -3.59 -12.05
CA GLU A 115 -7.42 -3.11 -13.37
C GLU A 115 -6.36 -2.13 -13.90
N PRO A 116 -6.04 -2.18 -15.19
CA PRO A 116 -5.18 -1.18 -15.80
C PRO A 116 -5.77 0.22 -15.64
N GLU A 117 -4.92 1.19 -15.38
CA GLU A 117 -5.37 2.57 -15.28
C GLU A 117 -6.03 3.03 -16.58
N ALA A 118 -7.27 3.52 -16.48
CA ALA A 118 -8.05 3.92 -17.66
C ALA A 118 -7.45 5.17 -18.33
N ARG A 119 -6.97 6.13 -17.53
CA ARG A 119 -6.35 7.37 -18.00
C ARG A 119 -5.54 8.05 -16.90
N ARG A 120 -4.30 8.41 -17.21
CA ARG A 120 -3.46 9.23 -16.34
C ARG A 120 -4.03 10.65 -16.26
N PRO A 121 -4.11 11.24 -15.05
CA PRO A 121 -4.46 12.66 -14.89
C PRO A 121 -3.43 13.55 -15.58
N VAL A 122 -3.89 14.64 -16.20
CA VAL A 122 -3.05 15.64 -16.84
C VAL A 122 -3.61 17.04 -16.55
N GLY A 123 -2.75 18.04 -16.52
CA GLY A 123 -3.11 19.45 -16.27
C GLY A 123 -2.15 20.13 -15.30
N ASP A 124 -2.26 21.45 -15.18
CA ASP A 124 -1.36 22.26 -14.35
C ASP A 124 -1.49 21.98 -12.85
N GLN A 125 -2.64 21.48 -12.40
CA GLN A 125 -2.90 21.07 -11.02
C GLN A 125 -2.33 19.68 -10.68
N VAL A 126 -1.78 18.94 -11.66
CA VAL A 126 -1.25 17.59 -11.45
C VAL A 126 0.23 17.63 -11.08
N ARG A 127 0.55 17.21 -9.87
CA ARG A 127 1.92 16.93 -9.47
C ARG A 127 2.24 15.46 -9.75
N TYR A 128 3.02 15.25 -10.79
CA TYR A 128 3.40 13.94 -11.31
C TYR A 128 4.73 13.47 -10.74
N PHE A 129 4.74 12.25 -10.18
CA PHE A 129 5.95 11.55 -9.77
C PHE A 129 6.21 10.38 -10.73
N ALA A 130 7.27 10.52 -11.52
CA ALA A 130 7.72 9.49 -12.46
C ALA A 130 8.30 8.26 -11.75
N PRO A 131 8.46 7.11 -12.42
CA PRO A 131 9.20 5.98 -11.88
C PRO A 131 10.57 6.41 -11.33
N GLY A 132 10.92 5.93 -10.12
CA GLY A 132 12.13 6.29 -9.41
C GLY A 132 11.86 6.74 -7.97
N VAL A 133 12.92 7.14 -7.26
CA VAL A 133 12.85 7.54 -5.85
C VAL A 133 12.81 9.05 -5.71
N HIS A 134 11.82 9.56 -4.98
CA HIS A 134 11.58 10.98 -4.73
C HIS A 134 11.54 11.25 -3.23
N ASN A 135 12.42 12.10 -2.72
CA ASN A 135 12.43 12.51 -1.31
C ASN A 135 11.75 13.88 -1.19
N VAL A 136 10.59 13.94 -0.54
CA VAL A 136 9.74 15.13 -0.53
C VAL A 136 9.64 15.82 0.83
N GLY A 137 10.07 15.17 1.92
CA GLY A 137 9.79 15.68 3.26
C GLY A 137 8.27 15.71 3.52
N VAL A 138 7.68 16.88 3.64
CA VAL A 138 6.23 17.09 3.64
C VAL A 138 5.78 17.72 2.34
N LEU A 139 4.95 17.04 1.61
CA LEU A 139 4.28 17.53 0.43
C LEU A 139 2.93 18.14 0.83
N THR A 140 2.85 19.47 0.87
CA THR A 140 1.57 20.15 1.10
C THR A 140 0.72 20.15 -0.17
N VAL A 141 -0.56 19.80 -0.02
CA VAL A 141 -1.56 19.69 -1.10
C VAL A 141 -2.80 20.46 -0.70
N THR A 142 -3.31 21.30 -1.62
CA THR A 142 -4.45 22.18 -1.40
C THR A 142 -5.52 22.00 -2.47
N ASP A 143 -6.50 22.87 -2.49
CA ASP A 143 -7.70 22.81 -3.33
C ASP A 143 -7.39 22.39 -4.79
N ASP A 144 -8.21 21.49 -5.33
CA ASP A 144 -8.23 21.02 -6.72
C ASP A 144 -6.94 20.37 -7.22
N GLN A 145 -5.96 20.10 -6.33
CA GLN A 145 -4.69 19.48 -6.71
C GLN A 145 -4.81 17.97 -6.82
N VAL A 146 -4.03 17.41 -7.75
CA VAL A 146 -3.89 15.98 -7.97
C VAL A 146 -2.44 15.57 -7.76
N ILE A 147 -2.21 14.62 -6.87
CA ILE A 147 -0.92 13.95 -6.68
C ILE A 147 -1.01 12.60 -7.40
N TYR A 148 -0.18 12.44 -8.42
CA TYR A 148 -0.13 11.21 -9.19
C TYR A 148 1.22 10.53 -9.03
N LEU A 149 1.20 9.33 -8.44
CA LEU A 149 2.37 8.47 -8.28
C LEU A 149 2.34 7.39 -9.37
N ASP A 150 3.20 7.50 -10.37
CA ASP A 150 3.26 6.53 -11.45
C ASP A 150 3.74 5.16 -10.97
N GLU A 151 3.46 4.10 -11.73
CA GLU A 151 4.02 2.78 -11.43
C GLU A 151 5.55 2.84 -11.38
N GLY A 152 6.14 2.27 -10.32
CA GLY A 152 7.57 2.35 -10.06
C GLY A 152 8.05 3.65 -9.39
N ALA A 153 7.18 4.61 -9.13
CA ALA A 153 7.51 5.76 -8.28
C ALA A 153 7.51 5.34 -6.80
N VAL A 154 8.55 5.74 -6.07
CA VAL A 154 8.64 5.64 -4.60
C VAL A 154 8.82 7.03 -4.05
N VAL A 155 7.78 7.56 -3.41
CA VAL A 155 7.80 8.88 -2.80
C VAL A 155 8.06 8.71 -1.30
N ASN A 156 9.25 9.14 -0.85
CA ASN A 156 9.65 9.11 0.55
C ASN A 156 9.26 10.43 1.24
N GLY A 157 8.44 10.35 2.27
CA GLY A 157 7.98 11.49 3.05
C GLY A 157 6.50 11.40 3.37
N ALA A 158 5.89 12.53 3.71
CA ALA A 158 4.48 12.67 4.01
C ALA A 158 3.74 13.50 2.97
N ILE A 159 2.43 13.27 2.87
CA ILE A 159 1.49 14.17 2.24
C ILE A 159 0.63 14.82 3.32
N HIS A 160 0.57 16.15 3.35
CA HIS A 160 -0.36 16.91 4.16
C HIS A 160 -1.36 17.59 3.24
N ALA A 161 -2.58 17.08 3.20
CA ALA A 161 -3.68 17.57 2.39
C ALA A 161 -4.63 18.45 3.23
N THR A 162 -5.02 19.62 2.71
CA THR A 162 -6.02 20.48 3.30
C THR A 162 -6.78 21.23 2.20
N GLY A 163 -8.11 21.29 2.30
CA GLY A 163 -8.95 21.97 1.31
C GLY A 163 -9.93 21.05 0.60
N LYS A 164 -10.24 21.33 -0.68
CA LYS A 164 -11.35 20.69 -1.40
C LYS A 164 -10.89 20.00 -2.68
N ASN A 165 -11.63 18.96 -3.09
CA ASN A 165 -11.47 18.28 -4.38
C ASN A 165 -10.04 17.77 -4.63
N ILE A 166 -9.37 17.28 -3.60
CA ILE A 166 -8.01 16.76 -3.69
C ILE A 166 -8.03 15.30 -4.16
N MET A 167 -7.13 14.92 -5.05
CA MET A 167 -6.97 13.53 -5.45
C MET A 167 -5.51 13.08 -5.26
N ILE A 168 -5.33 11.92 -4.62
CA ILE A 168 -4.03 11.23 -4.50
C ILE A 168 -4.23 9.87 -5.16
N CYS A 169 -3.50 9.58 -6.25
CA CYS A 169 -3.77 8.39 -7.05
C CYS A 169 -2.53 7.87 -7.79
N GLY A 170 -2.71 6.72 -8.46
CA GLY A 170 -1.68 6.04 -9.24
C GLY A 170 -1.14 4.80 -8.54
N HIS A 171 -0.31 4.03 -9.24
CA HIS A 171 0.17 2.73 -8.76
C HIS A 171 1.56 2.79 -8.10
N GLY A 172 2.02 3.98 -7.74
CA GLY A 172 3.26 4.18 -7.01
C GLY A 172 3.13 3.92 -5.51
N VAL A 173 4.22 4.15 -4.81
CA VAL A 173 4.39 3.90 -3.37
C VAL A 173 4.63 5.20 -2.63
N LEU A 174 3.87 5.47 -1.57
CA LEU A 174 4.20 6.47 -0.56
C LEU A 174 4.85 5.74 0.63
N SER A 175 6.08 6.13 0.96
CA SER A 175 6.92 5.39 1.92
C SER A 175 7.47 6.30 3.01
N GLY A 176 7.41 5.79 4.24
CA GLY A 176 8.07 6.37 5.41
C GLY A 176 9.44 5.79 5.73
N ALA A 177 9.96 4.87 4.91
CA ALA A 177 11.18 4.11 5.21
C ALA A 177 12.44 4.95 5.47
N SER A 178 12.44 6.22 5.08
CA SER A 178 13.56 7.15 5.33
C SER A 178 13.54 7.75 6.74
N TYR A 179 12.53 7.47 7.55
CA TYR A 179 12.35 8.06 8.88
C TYR A 179 12.29 7.01 9.96
N PRO A 180 13.03 7.18 11.06
CA PRO A 180 12.86 6.33 12.25
C PRO A 180 11.45 6.46 12.84
N ARG A 181 11.10 5.50 13.67
CA ARG A 181 9.83 5.52 14.42
C ARG A 181 9.70 6.83 15.20
N LEU A 182 8.53 7.50 15.07
CA LEU A 182 8.18 8.77 15.72
C LEU A 182 9.03 9.99 15.30
N GLU A 183 9.91 9.84 14.32
CA GLU A 183 10.79 10.92 13.84
C GLU A 183 10.41 11.39 12.43
N GLY A 184 9.22 11.04 11.97
CA GLY A 184 8.72 11.49 10.68
C GLY A 184 8.36 12.98 10.69
N PRO A 185 8.22 13.58 9.51
CA PRO A 185 8.03 15.02 9.38
C PRO A 185 6.59 15.48 9.67
N CYS A 186 5.66 14.57 9.90
CA CYS A 186 4.23 14.79 10.11
C CYS A 186 3.66 13.63 10.97
N GLU A 187 2.42 13.73 11.46
CA GLU A 187 1.80 12.69 12.31
C GLU A 187 1.53 11.37 11.57
N SER A 188 1.49 11.37 10.24
CA SER A 188 1.22 10.17 9.43
C SER A 188 1.81 10.29 8.03
N LEU A 189 1.84 9.19 7.26
CA LEU A 189 2.23 9.26 5.85
C LEU A 189 1.28 10.13 5.02
N LEU A 190 -0.02 10.02 5.28
CA LEU A 190 -1.04 10.90 4.73
C LEU A 190 -1.84 11.51 5.87
N LEU A 191 -1.62 12.80 6.11
CA LEU A 191 -2.47 13.63 6.96
C LEU A 191 -3.46 14.40 6.08
N ALA A 192 -4.74 14.15 6.25
CA ALA A 192 -5.82 14.94 5.64
C ALA A 192 -6.54 15.73 6.74
N ASP A 193 -6.31 17.04 6.76
CA ASP A 193 -6.88 17.95 7.75
C ASP A 193 -7.89 18.88 7.10
N ARG A 194 -9.16 18.83 7.56
CA ARG A 194 -10.27 19.63 7.04
C ARG A 194 -10.46 19.54 5.51
N CYS A 195 -10.31 18.33 4.96
CA CYS A 195 -10.57 18.07 3.56
C CYS A 195 -12.05 17.84 3.28
N THR A 196 -12.54 18.29 2.12
CA THR A 196 -13.86 17.94 1.58
C THR A 196 -13.73 17.44 0.15
N GLY A 197 -14.29 16.26 -0.16
CA GLY A 197 -14.19 15.66 -1.49
C GLY A 197 -12.79 15.09 -1.76
N LEU A 198 -12.12 14.52 -0.74
CA LEU A 198 -10.83 13.86 -0.91
C LEU A 198 -11.00 12.48 -1.53
N ILE A 199 -10.21 12.19 -2.56
CA ILE A 199 -10.12 10.87 -3.18
C ILE A 199 -8.67 10.34 -3.03
N VAL A 200 -8.53 9.16 -2.43
CA VAL A 200 -7.26 8.42 -2.36
C VAL A 200 -7.47 7.07 -3.01
N ARG A 201 -6.78 6.79 -4.12
CA ARG A 201 -7.00 5.53 -4.82
C ARG A 201 -5.74 4.94 -5.46
N ASP A 202 -5.70 3.62 -5.49
CA ASP A 202 -4.68 2.79 -6.17
C ASP A 202 -3.28 2.82 -5.55
N VAL A 203 -2.97 3.79 -4.69
CA VAL A 203 -1.66 4.01 -4.08
C VAL A 203 -1.33 2.90 -3.07
N THR A 204 -0.04 2.53 -3.01
CA THR A 204 0.51 1.66 -1.98
C THR A 204 1.21 2.50 -0.91
N PHE A 205 0.92 2.23 0.36
CA PHE A 205 1.55 2.86 1.53
C PHE A 205 2.45 1.83 2.21
N THR A 206 3.65 2.24 2.61
CA THR A 206 4.60 1.35 3.31
C THR A 206 5.40 2.06 4.39
N ALA A 207 5.80 1.29 5.40
CA ALA A 207 6.76 1.71 6.41
C ALA A 207 6.46 3.07 7.06
N PRO A 208 5.27 3.29 7.63
CA PRO A 208 4.99 4.51 8.34
C PRO A 208 5.90 4.60 9.58
N TRP A 209 6.19 5.81 10.06
CA TRP A 209 6.88 6.05 11.34
C TRP A 209 5.92 6.12 12.53
N TRP A 210 4.60 6.22 12.25
CA TRP A 210 3.47 6.24 13.16
C TRP A 210 2.24 5.78 12.36
N TRP A 211 1.10 6.46 12.43
CA TRP A 211 -0.10 6.16 11.64
C TRP A 211 0.12 6.29 10.13
N THR A 212 -0.61 5.53 9.37
CA THR A 212 -0.46 5.53 7.90
C THR A 212 -1.32 6.59 7.24
N VAL A 213 -2.65 6.52 7.41
CA VAL A 213 -3.60 7.50 6.90
C VAL A 213 -4.35 8.10 8.08
N TYR A 214 -4.29 9.41 8.23
CA TYR A 214 -4.99 10.13 9.28
C TYR A 214 -5.93 11.17 8.69
N LEU A 215 -7.24 10.97 8.87
CA LEU A 215 -8.29 11.89 8.47
C LEU A 215 -8.77 12.65 9.71
N VAL A 216 -8.71 13.97 9.71
CA VAL A 216 -9.18 14.79 10.81
C VAL A 216 -10.07 15.93 10.31
N ASN A 217 -11.29 16.04 10.86
CA ASN A 217 -12.31 17.02 10.46
C ASN A 217 -12.63 17.01 8.94
N CYS A 218 -12.59 15.84 8.30
CA CYS A 218 -12.87 15.68 6.88
C CYS A 218 -14.34 15.34 6.61
N ASP A 219 -14.80 15.69 5.40
CA ASP A 219 -16.15 15.41 4.91
C ASP A 219 -16.08 14.92 3.46
N ASP A 220 -16.87 13.91 3.08
CA ASP A 220 -16.91 13.34 1.74
C ASP A 220 -15.54 12.81 1.28
N VAL A 221 -15.09 11.69 1.89
CA VAL A 221 -13.80 11.06 1.60
C VAL A 221 -14.00 9.69 0.97
N LEU A 222 -13.34 9.44 -0.15
CA LEU A 222 -13.26 8.12 -0.79
C LEU A 222 -11.83 7.58 -0.73
N ILE A 223 -11.66 6.44 -0.08
CA ILE A 223 -10.45 5.62 -0.12
C ILE A 223 -10.78 4.34 -0.88
N ASP A 224 -10.16 4.13 -2.05
CA ASP A 224 -10.49 3.03 -2.95
C ASP A 224 -9.25 2.31 -3.46
N ASN A 225 -9.25 0.99 -3.37
CA ASN A 225 -8.19 0.13 -3.91
C ASN A 225 -6.77 0.46 -3.45
N ILE A 226 -6.60 1.03 -2.26
CA ILE A 226 -5.27 1.25 -1.70
C ILE A 226 -4.69 -0.05 -1.13
N LYS A 227 -3.37 -0.09 -1.01
CA LYS A 227 -2.64 -1.15 -0.31
C LYS A 227 -1.87 -0.52 0.83
N ILE A 228 -2.14 -0.94 2.06
CA ILE A 228 -1.32 -0.58 3.24
C ILE A 228 -0.52 -1.81 3.62
N LEU A 229 0.80 -1.71 3.47
CA LEU A 229 1.75 -2.80 3.62
C LEU A 229 2.81 -2.38 4.65
N ASN A 230 2.42 -2.38 5.91
CA ASN A 230 3.23 -1.88 7.01
C ASN A 230 4.28 -2.90 7.47
N SER A 231 5.32 -2.41 8.12
CA SER A 231 6.47 -3.18 8.58
C SER A 231 6.32 -3.76 9.99
N ASN A 232 5.07 -3.91 10.48
CA ASN A 232 4.79 -4.46 11.80
C ASN A 232 5.41 -3.63 12.94
N MET A 233 5.20 -2.32 12.89
CA MET A 233 5.68 -1.38 13.89
C MET A 233 4.56 -1.05 14.90
N ILE A 234 4.89 -0.85 16.17
CA ILE A 234 3.91 -0.44 17.18
C ILE A 234 3.26 0.90 16.81
N ASN A 235 1.93 0.97 16.88
CA ASN A 235 1.09 2.09 16.46
C ASN A 235 1.19 2.39 14.95
N ASP A 236 1.33 1.37 14.13
CA ASP A 236 1.26 1.52 12.68
C ASP A 236 -0.18 1.38 12.16
N ASP A 237 -1.14 2.03 12.86
CA ASP A 237 -2.55 2.07 12.49
C ASP A 237 -2.68 2.40 11.00
N ALA A 238 -3.59 1.71 10.34
CA ALA A 238 -3.71 1.85 8.89
C ALA A 238 -4.54 3.08 8.51
N ILE A 239 -5.74 3.23 9.06
CA ILE A 239 -6.62 4.36 8.75
C ILE A 239 -7.28 4.86 10.04
N ASP A 240 -6.90 6.05 10.47
CA ASP A 240 -7.48 6.77 11.58
C ASP A 240 -8.47 7.81 11.08
N ILE A 241 -9.72 7.73 11.51
CA ILE A 241 -10.81 8.61 11.14
C ILE A 241 -11.24 9.38 12.38
N ALA A 242 -10.74 10.62 12.53
CA ALA A 242 -11.03 11.48 13.67
C ALA A 242 -11.98 12.61 13.26
N ASN A 243 -13.06 12.77 13.98
CA ASN A 243 -14.02 13.87 13.77
C ASN A 243 -14.38 14.08 12.29
N SER A 244 -14.59 13.00 11.55
CA SER A 244 -14.86 13.03 10.11
C SER A 244 -16.14 12.28 9.78
N ARG A 245 -16.75 12.63 8.64
CA ARG A 245 -18.02 12.03 8.20
C ARG A 245 -18.06 11.76 6.69
N ASN A 246 -19.03 10.96 6.26
CA ASN A 246 -19.20 10.56 4.86
C ASN A 246 -17.91 9.96 4.29
N VAL A 247 -17.29 9.03 5.05
CA VAL A 247 -16.04 8.37 4.65
C VAL A 247 -16.35 6.98 4.14
N VAL A 248 -15.89 6.69 2.93
CA VAL A 248 -15.98 5.35 2.30
C VAL A 248 -14.59 4.79 2.11
N VAL A 249 -14.33 3.63 2.70
CA VAL A 249 -13.13 2.82 2.48
C VAL A 249 -13.55 1.53 1.81
N ARG A 250 -13.06 1.25 0.60
CA ARG A 250 -13.46 0.05 -0.14
C ARG A 250 -12.35 -0.55 -0.98
N ASN A 251 -12.53 -1.81 -1.39
CA ASN A 251 -11.63 -2.55 -2.30
C ASN A 251 -10.17 -2.59 -1.84
N SER A 252 -9.87 -2.25 -0.60
CA SER A 252 -8.52 -2.03 -0.11
C SER A 252 -7.93 -3.31 0.51
N PHE A 253 -6.62 -3.41 0.53
CA PHE A 253 -5.87 -4.44 1.23
C PHE A 253 -5.04 -3.78 2.34
N ILE A 254 -5.16 -4.28 3.56
CA ILE A 254 -4.49 -3.71 4.72
C ILE A 254 -3.75 -4.80 5.48
N ARG A 255 -2.47 -4.57 5.72
CA ARG A 255 -1.62 -5.33 6.64
C ARG A 255 -0.89 -4.35 7.55
N CYS A 256 -1.30 -4.28 8.80
CA CYS A 256 -0.69 -3.49 9.87
C CYS A 256 -0.62 -4.32 11.14
N GLN A 257 0.07 -3.84 12.16
CA GLN A 257 0.12 -4.50 13.47
C GLN A 257 -0.95 -3.96 14.41
N ASP A 258 -1.30 -2.69 14.28
CA ASP A 258 -2.30 -2.02 15.11
C ASP A 258 -3.65 -1.89 14.39
N ASP A 259 -4.44 -0.90 14.68
CA ASP A 259 -5.82 -0.77 14.19
C ASP A 259 -5.90 -0.69 12.66
N VAL A 260 -6.75 -1.53 12.07
CA VAL A 260 -7.01 -1.51 10.60
C VAL A 260 -7.82 -0.27 10.21
N ILE A 261 -8.89 0.02 10.96
CA ILE A 261 -9.66 1.26 10.86
C ILE A 261 -10.07 1.66 12.28
N ALA A 262 -9.61 2.83 12.71
CA ALA A 262 -9.97 3.40 13.99
C ALA A 262 -10.86 4.63 13.79
N VAL A 263 -12.00 4.68 14.46
CA VAL A 263 -12.92 5.83 14.46
C VAL A 263 -12.82 6.53 15.79
N LYS A 264 -12.40 7.80 15.79
CA LYS A 264 -11.99 8.53 17.00
C LYS A 264 -12.71 9.88 17.10
N GLY A 265 -13.30 10.18 18.25
CA GLY A 265 -13.78 11.52 18.60
C GLY A 265 -12.69 12.26 19.38
N MET A 266 -11.82 12.98 18.70
CA MET A 266 -10.62 13.61 19.29
C MET A 266 -10.87 15.07 19.74
N ASP A 267 -11.83 15.75 19.12
CA ASP A 267 -12.16 17.15 19.40
C ASP A 267 -13.66 17.30 19.65
N GLN A 268 -14.04 17.87 20.80
CA GLN A 268 -15.44 18.12 21.14
C GLN A 268 -16.11 19.15 20.20
N ASN A 269 -15.34 20.03 19.58
CA ASN A 269 -15.79 21.03 18.62
C ASN A 269 -15.61 20.59 17.15
N GLY A 270 -15.06 19.39 16.93
CA GLY A 270 -14.86 18.81 15.59
C GLY A 270 -16.17 18.31 14.98
N LEU A 271 -16.09 17.84 13.74
CA LEU A 271 -17.23 17.19 13.09
C LEU A 271 -17.61 15.90 13.84
N PRO A 272 -18.90 15.50 13.84
CA PRO A 272 -19.28 14.19 14.36
C PRO A 272 -18.70 13.09 13.45
N CYS A 273 -18.34 11.96 14.06
CA CYS A 273 -17.99 10.75 13.29
C CYS A 273 -19.32 10.07 12.89
N GLU A 274 -19.72 10.23 11.65
CA GLU A 274 -20.98 9.66 11.12
C GLU A 274 -20.82 9.21 9.67
N SER A 275 -21.69 8.29 9.22
CA SER A 275 -21.69 7.77 7.84
C SER A 275 -20.33 7.21 7.41
N ILE A 276 -19.71 6.43 8.28
CA ILE A 276 -18.45 5.72 7.99
C ILE A 276 -18.78 4.34 7.45
N LEU A 277 -18.39 4.06 6.20
CA LEU A 277 -18.61 2.78 5.54
C LEU A 277 -17.27 2.16 5.15
N SER A 278 -17.05 0.91 5.55
CA SER A 278 -15.89 0.15 5.10
C SER A 278 -16.30 -1.18 4.45
N SER A 279 -15.63 -1.51 3.34
CA SER A 279 -15.72 -2.80 2.67
C SER A 279 -14.31 -3.21 2.24
N ILE A 280 -13.65 -3.94 3.11
CA ILE A 280 -12.28 -4.42 2.93
C ILE A 280 -12.27 -5.94 2.96
N SER A 281 -11.33 -6.56 2.24
CA SER A 281 -11.10 -7.99 2.33
C SER A 281 -10.20 -8.29 3.52
N MET A 282 -10.68 -9.13 4.42
CA MET A 282 -9.89 -9.69 5.51
C MET A 282 -9.45 -11.11 5.13
N PHE A 283 -8.17 -11.43 5.36
CA PHE A 283 -7.57 -12.72 5.06
C PHE A 283 -6.95 -13.37 6.31
#